data_fa5fab06e1b679d4fa9ecd69a50967e5
#
_entry.id   fa5fab06e1b679d4fa9ecd69a50967e5
#
_cell.length_a   1.000
_cell.length_b   1.000
_cell.length_c   1.000
_cell.angle_alpha   90.00
_cell.angle_beta   90.00
_cell.angle_gamma   90.00
#
_symmetry.space_group_name_H-M   'P 1'
#
loop_
_entity.id
_entity.type
_entity.pdbx_description
1 polymer ?
#
loop_
_entity_poly.entity_id
_entity_poly.type
_entity_poly.pdbx_seq_one_letter_code
_entity_poly.pdbx_strand_id
1 'polypeptide(L)'
;MAKADRDAVLRARKRVPPPGGALLEDTEKMKQKHHRMLCAFCALVILVSTVFPTAAFAEQPVDAAAAEQTLTRADAAEMQQADAAVTVLTESEQYQEMDTDARKDAALAQLDTLAAKGLVEKDSIYTDEENGMVSFRYPCGVLGGILLTEPEDETLDEENAETETAASDQALPLRLPPDLGAEMQKSRAALLRRTENQAVEKFGTAVIYYAFDNTINSSRFPYYSYMQGFWEGMGLRTTMNTRVTLSDLRRMNKYDLCILSAHGAYYTYSYGTFRKHTRTEPIILLTEASTLYKDIIYGFDLLAHRIIKLNGLYCVTADFFRNAYRSGQLSNTIIYSETCEFLGVTNSVDESMAEALLAGGARTVLGYVNNVYTVYSRSMLWDTVNHLAMGQTIGRALAHAKDTYGENDIIWYTEQGGRRPHAAAACLVLYGDENARLNVPENFSLEERAEAAEDMLADVLESAA
;
A
#
# COMPACT_ATOMS: atom_id res chain seq x y z
N MET A 1 66.60 -38.62 -0.65
CA MET A 1 65.55 -38.20 0.29
C MET A 1 64.19 -38.19 -0.36
N ALA A 2 63.65 -39.36 -0.70
CA ALA A 2 62.33 -39.47 -1.34
C ALA A 2 61.78 -40.90 -1.20
N LYS A 3 61.69 -41.42 0.04
CA LYS A 3 61.14 -42.76 0.29
C LYS A 3 60.40 -42.90 1.64
N ALA A 4 60.30 -41.82 2.42
CA ALA A 4 59.70 -41.86 3.75
C ALA A 4 58.23 -41.34 3.83
N ASP A 5 57.69 -40.77 2.73
CA ASP A 5 56.35 -40.11 2.78
C ASP A 5 55.20 -40.94 2.16
N ARG A 6 55.46 -42.14 1.68
CA ARG A 6 54.41 -43.02 1.11
C ARG A 6 53.74 -43.96 2.11
N ASP A 7 54.38 -44.21 3.25
CA ASP A 7 53.84 -45.15 4.23
C ASP A 7 52.90 -44.52 5.28
N ALA A 8 52.89 -43.20 5.38
CA ALA A 8 52.00 -42.47 6.29
C ALA A 8 50.53 -42.35 5.75
N VAL A 9 50.35 -42.40 4.42
CA VAL A 9 49.02 -42.24 3.81
C VAL A 9 48.24 -43.55 3.75
N LEU A 10 48.89 -44.71 3.90
CA LEU A 10 48.25 -46.03 3.83
C LEU A 10 47.76 -46.57 5.20
N ARG A 11 48.05 -45.93 6.32
CA ARG A 11 47.59 -46.38 7.64
C ARG A 11 46.33 -45.69 8.14
N ALA A 12 45.82 -44.65 7.44
CA ALA A 12 44.59 -43.92 7.79
C ALA A 12 43.32 -44.49 7.17
N ARG A 13 43.37 -45.61 6.47
CA ARG A 13 42.20 -46.20 5.75
C ARG A 13 41.69 -47.50 6.34
N LYS A 14 41.59 -47.61 7.66
CA LYS A 14 40.86 -48.74 8.27
C LYS A 14 40.19 -48.27 9.55
N ARG A 15 38.96 -47.83 9.45
CA ARG A 15 37.82 -47.94 10.40
C ARG A 15 36.79 -46.89 10.06
N VAL A 16 35.94 -47.16 9.05
CA VAL A 16 34.64 -46.50 8.89
C VAL A 16 33.60 -47.61 9.16
N PRO A 17 32.74 -47.46 10.18
CA PRO A 17 31.61 -48.35 10.36
C PRO A 17 30.55 -48.08 9.27
N PRO A 18 29.72 -49.06 8.90
CA PRO A 18 28.75 -48.91 7.84
C PRO A 18 27.67 -47.87 8.17
N PRO A 19 27.25 -47.03 7.24
CA PRO A 19 26.17 -46.09 7.43
C PRO A 19 24.82 -46.79 7.24
N GLY A 20 24.03 -47.00 8.29
CA GLY A 20 22.73 -47.64 8.12
C GLY A 20 21.73 -47.58 9.28
N GLY A 21 22.15 -47.27 10.49
CA GLY A 21 21.25 -47.43 11.67
C GLY A 21 20.79 -46.14 12.36
N ALA A 22 21.59 -45.09 12.32
CA ALA A 22 21.33 -43.90 13.14
C ALA A 22 20.44 -42.82 12.47
N LEU A 23 20.33 -42.81 11.16
CA LEU A 23 19.58 -41.77 10.41
C LEU A 23 18.06 -42.01 10.40
N LEU A 24 17.59 -43.24 10.62
CA LEU A 24 16.15 -43.54 10.67
C LEU A 24 15.53 -43.22 12.06
N GLU A 25 16.28 -43.41 13.14
CA GLU A 25 15.80 -43.11 14.50
C GLU A 25 15.70 -41.60 14.77
N ASP A 26 16.61 -40.78 14.19
CA ASP A 26 16.56 -39.33 14.36
C ASP A 26 15.47 -38.67 13.51
N THR A 27 15.13 -39.24 12.36
CA THR A 27 14.00 -38.73 11.56
C THR A 27 12.63 -39.03 12.18
N GLU A 28 12.46 -40.17 12.86
CA GLU A 28 11.23 -40.47 13.59
C GLU A 28 11.09 -39.61 14.85
N LYS A 29 12.17 -39.41 15.59
CA LYS A 29 12.18 -38.51 16.77
C LYS A 29 11.92 -37.06 16.38
N MET A 30 12.44 -36.59 15.23
CA MET A 30 12.16 -35.23 14.70
C MET A 30 10.70 -35.09 14.27
N LYS A 31 10.13 -36.06 13.55
CA LYS A 31 8.71 -36.05 13.18
C LYS A 31 7.78 -36.04 14.41
N GLN A 32 8.12 -36.81 15.42
CA GLN A 32 7.33 -36.86 16.66
C GLN A 32 7.44 -35.58 17.48
N LYS A 33 8.60 -34.89 17.42
CA LYS A 33 8.80 -33.58 18.07
C LYS A 33 8.03 -32.48 17.35
N HIS A 34 8.00 -32.50 16.00
CA HIS A 34 7.19 -31.56 15.21
C HIS A 34 5.69 -31.76 15.39
N HIS A 35 5.24 -33.01 15.48
CA HIS A 35 3.82 -33.30 15.74
C HIS A 35 3.37 -32.83 17.13
N ARG A 36 4.20 -33.03 18.16
CA ARG A 36 3.92 -32.54 19.52
C ARG A 36 3.96 -30.99 19.59
N MET A 37 4.85 -30.35 18.82
CA MET A 37 4.92 -28.88 18.74
C MET A 37 3.70 -28.30 18.00
N LEU A 38 3.24 -28.96 16.94
CA LEU A 38 2.04 -28.56 16.19
C LEU A 38 0.77 -28.71 17.03
N CYS A 39 0.64 -29.82 17.78
CA CYS A 39 -0.49 -30.04 18.71
C CYS A 39 -0.48 -29.05 19.89
N ALA A 40 0.71 -28.70 20.42
CA ALA A 40 0.84 -27.68 21.47
C ALA A 40 0.50 -26.27 20.95
N PHE A 41 0.85 -25.96 19.72
CA PHE A 41 0.52 -24.67 19.07
C PHE A 41 -0.99 -24.56 18.79
N CYS A 42 -1.64 -25.62 18.32
CA CYS A 42 -3.09 -25.66 18.14
C CYS A 42 -3.84 -25.56 19.47
N ALA A 43 -3.36 -26.21 20.55
CA ALA A 43 -3.95 -26.11 21.88
C ALA A 43 -3.77 -24.69 22.48
N LEU A 44 -2.65 -24.02 22.23
CA LEU A 44 -2.39 -22.66 22.70
C LEU A 44 -3.28 -21.63 21.98
N VAL A 45 -3.53 -21.81 20.68
CA VAL A 45 -4.44 -20.96 19.89
C VAL A 45 -5.88 -21.08 20.38
N ILE A 46 -6.32 -22.29 20.81
CA ILE A 46 -7.65 -22.51 21.35
C ILE A 46 -7.79 -21.95 22.78
N LEU A 47 -6.72 -21.95 23.59
CA LEU A 47 -6.77 -21.43 24.96
C LEU A 47 -6.69 -19.90 25.07
N VAL A 48 -6.08 -19.22 24.08
CA VAL A 48 -5.99 -17.76 24.05
C VAL A 48 -7.32 -17.10 23.65
N SER A 49 -8.22 -17.85 22.97
CA SER A 49 -9.53 -17.36 22.58
C SER A 49 -10.61 -17.36 23.69
N THR A 50 -10.32 -17.86 24.88
CA THR A 50 -11.35 -18.03 25.94
C THR A 50 -11.20 -17.14 27.18
N VAL A 51 -10.18 -16.28 27.27
CA VAL A 51 -9.96 -15.48 28.50
C VAL A 51 -9.55 -14.04 28.16
N PHE A 52 -10.50 -13.19 27.76
CA PHE A 52 -10.38 -11.76 27.98
C PHE A 52 -11.76 -11.11 28.15
N PRO A 53 -11.98 -10.31 29.22
CA PRO A 53 -13.22 -9.58 29.39
C PRO A 53 -13.26 -8.36 28.44
N THR A 54 -14.36 -8.24 27.72
CA THR A 54 -14.73 -7.14 26.85
C THR A 54 -14.85 -5.85 27.61
N ALA A 55 -13.99 -4.88 27.34
CA ALA A 55 -14.28 -3.48 27.65
C ALA A 55 -15.17 -2.93 26.53
N ALA A 56 -16.31 -2.37 26.92
CA ALA A 56 -17.33 -1.85 26.02
C ALA A 56 -16.82 -0.64 25.25
N PHE A 57 -16.55 -0.83 23.96
CA PHE A 57 -16.58 0.24 22.99
C PHE A 57 -17.92 0.18 22.26
N ALA A 58 -18.49 1.33 21.94
CA ALA A 58 -19.76 1.44 21.24
C ALA A 58 -19.68 0.66 19.93
N GLU A 59 -20.23 -0.53 19.92
CA GLU A 59 -20.32 -1.41 18.75
C GLU A 59 -21.23 -0.75 17.71
N GLN A 60 -20.66 -0.40 16.56
CA GLN A 60 -21.47 -0.46 15.35
C GLN A 60 -21.81 -1.94 15.11
N PRO A 61 -23.01 -2.28 14.69
CA PRO A 61 -23.42 -3.68 14.55
C PRO A 61 -22.67 -4.33 13.41
N VAL A 62 -21.51 -4.88 13.71
CA VAL A 62 -20.95 -5.97 12.91
C VAL A 62 -21.90 -7.14 13.13
N ASP A 63 -22.51 -7.64 12.07
CA ASP A 63 -23.42 -8.77 12.13
C ASP A 63 -22.78 -9.88 12.97
N ALA A 64 -23.31 -10.13 14.17
CA ALA A 64 -22.80 -11.15 15.08
C ALA A 64 -22.84 -12.56 14.48
N ALA A 65 -23.53 -12.74 13.35
CA ALA A 65 -23.55 -13.94 12.53
C ALA A 65 -22.23 -14.22 11.78
N ALA A 66 -21.40 -13.19 11.53
CA ALA A 66 -20.12 -13.38 10.82
C ALA A 66 -19.03 -14.04 11.70
N ALA A 67 -19.19 -14.03 13.03
CA ALA A 67 -18.19 -14.54 13.95
C ALA A 67 -18.06 -16.09 13.97
N GLU A 68 -19.02 -16.82 13.40
CA GLU A 68 -19.01 -18.30 13.33
C GLU A 68 -18.71 -18.87 11.94
N GLN A 69 -18.64 -18.03 10.90
CA GLN A 69 -18.39 -18.49 9.54
C GLN A 69 -16.89 -18.59 9.26
N THR A 70 -16.45 -19.74 8.80
CA THR A 70 -15.08 -19.96 8.32
C THR A 70 -15.13 -20.11 6.81
N LEU A 71 -14.33 -19.34 6.09
CA LEU A 71 -14.22 -19.48 4.65
C LEU A 71 -13.69 -20.88 4.29
N THR A 72 -14.48 -21.64 3.54
CA THR A 72 -14.09 -22.98 3.13
C THR A 72 -13.25 -22.95 1.87
N ARG A 73 -12.60 -24.08 1.55
CA ARG A 73 -11.88 -24.22 0.28
C ARG A 73 -12.82 -24.16 -0.94
N ALA A 74 -14.07 -24.61 -0.76
CA ALA A 74 -15.08 -24.52 -1.83
C ALA A 74 -15.46 -23.06 -2.10
N ASP A 75 -15.73 -22.28 -1.03
CA ASP A 75 -16.04 -20.85 -1.15
C ASP A 75 -14.88 -20.11 -1.85
N ALA A 76 -13.63 -20.37 -1.43
CA ALA A 76 -12.46 -19.77 -2.06
C ALA A 76 -12.31 -20.15 -3.54
N ALA A 77 -12.66 -21.37 -3.93
CA ALA A 77 -12.62 -21.81 -5.32
C ALA A 77 -13.73 -21.15 -6.16
N GLU A 78 -14.93 -20.96 -5.61
CA GLU A 78 -16.03 -20.24 -6.26
C GLU A 78 -15.69 -18.76 -6.45
N MET A 79 -15.11 -18.10 -5.42
CA MET A 79 -14.62 -16.73 -5.54
C MET A 79 -13.56 -16.60 -6.63
N GLN A 80 -12.56 -17.51 -6.68
CA GLN A 80 -11.53 -17.49 -7.72
C GLN A 80 -12.10 -17.70 -9.12
N GLN A 81 -13.16 -18.50 -9.27
CA GLN A 81 -13.83 -18.66 -10.55
C GLN A 81 -14.53 -17.37 -10.98
N ALA A 82 -15.15 -16.66 -10.06
CA ALA A 82 -15.78 -15.36 -10.35
C ALA A 82 -14.73 -14.31 -10.69
N ASP A 83 -13.65 -14.22 -9.88
CA ASP A 83 -12.53 -13.29 -10.11
C ASP A 83 -11.90 -13.49 -11.47
N ALA A 84 -11.61 -14.73 -11.85
CA ALA A 84 -11.03 -15.04 -13.16
C ALA A 84 -11.92 -14.57 -14.31
N ALA A 85 -13.26 -14.68 -14.16
CA ALA A 85 -14.19 -14.21 -15.15
C ALA A 85 -14.30 -12.68 -15.20
N VAL A 86 -14.16 -12.00 -14.06
CA VAL A 86 -14.07 -10.54 -13.98
C VAL A 86 -12.76 -10.06 -14.61
N THR A 87 -11.63 -10.65 -14.25
CA THR A 87 -10.29 -10.31 -14.78
C THR A 87 -10.26 -10.47 -16.31
N VAL A 88 -10.79 -11.57 -16.85
CA VAL A 88 -10.89 -11.77 -18.31
C VAL A 88 -11.71 -10.66 -18.99
N LEU A 89 -12.77 -10.18 -18.36
CA LEU A 89 -13.53 -9.05 -18.87
C LEU A 89 -12.69 -7.76 -18.81
N THR A 90 -12.20 -7.40 -17.61
CA THR A 90 -11.56 -6.11 -17.37
C THR A 90 -10.21 -5.96 -18.06
N GLU A 91 -9.47 -7.04 -18.28
CA GLU A 91 -8.21 -7.04 -19.02
C GLU A 91 -8.39 -7.17 -20.54
N SER A 92 -9.62 -7.37 -21.04
CA SER A 92 -9.85 -7.45 -22.47
C SER A 92 -9.63 -6.10 -23.15
N GLU A 93 -8.95 -6.09 -24.31
CA GLU A 93 -8.72 -4.89 -25.11
C GLU A 93 -10.06 -4.19 -25.44
N GLN A 94 -11.11 -4.96 -25.73
CA GLN A 94 -12.43 -4.43 -25.98
C GLN A 94 -13.00 -3.64 -24.79
N TYR A 95 -12.86 -4.15 -23.56
CA TYR A 95 -13.34 -3.47 -22.35
C TYR A 95 -12.55 -2.20 -22.07
N GLN A 96 -11.24 -2.23 -22.29
CA GLN A 96 -10.36 -1.09 -22.06
C GLN A 96 -10.64 0.07 -23.02
N GLU A 97 -11.10 -0.22 -24.25
CA GLU A 97 -11.51 0.79 -25.22
C GLU A 97 -12.92 1.36 -24.99
N MET A 98 -13.71 0.78 -24.07
CA MET A 98 -15.07 1.25 -23.77
C MET A 98 -15.05 2.52 -22.94
N ASP A 99 -16.06 3.39 -23.16
CA ASP A 99 -16.37 4.46 -22.21
C ASP A 99 -16.98 3.89 -20.90
N THR A 100 -17.08 4.73 -19.87
CA THR A 100 -17.55 4.32 -18.54
C THR A 100 -18.96 3.71 -18.57
N ASP A 101 -19.87 4.20 -19.40
CA ASP A 101 -21.23 3.65 -19.49
C ASP A 101 -21.23 2.26 -20.14
N ALA A 102 -20.46 2.08 -21.21
CA ALA A 102 -20.30 0.78 -21.85
C ALA A 102 -19.59 -0.23 -20.95
N ARG A 103 -18.58 0.19 -20.18
CA ARG A 103 -17.93 -0.62 -19.14
C ARG A 103 -18.91 -1.06 -18.07
N LYS A 104 -19.78 -0.16 -17.61
CA LYS A 104 -20.84 -0.44 -16.64
C LYS A 104 -21.77 -1.53 -17.17
N ASP A 105 -22.29 -1.37 -18.39
CA ASP A 105 -23.20 -2.33 -18.99
C ASP A 105 -22.53 -3.71 -19.17
N ALA A 106 -21.27 -3.75 -19.60
CA ALA A 106 -20.50 -4.98 -19.73
C ALA A 106 -20.25 -5.65 -18.37
N ALA A 107 -19.92 -4.88 -17.33
CA ALA A 107 -19.73 -5.38 -15.97
C ALA A 107 -21.02 -5.97 -15.39
N LEU A 108 -22.16 -5.29 -15.56
CA LEU A 108 -23.46 -5.77 -15.12
C LEU A 108 -23.88 -7.06 -15.85
N ALA A 109 -23.68 -7.13 -17.17
CA ALA A 109 -23.96 -8.34 -17.96
C ALA A 109 -23.09 -9.54 -17.49
N GLN A 110 -21.83 -9.30 -17.18
CA GLN A 110 -20.95 -10.32 -16.62
C GLN A 110 -21.40 -10.77 -15.24
N LEU A 111 -21.75 -9.83 -14.35
CA LEU A 111 -22.23 -10.15 -13.00
C LEU A 111 -23.56 -10.89 -13.03
N ASP A 112 -24.50 -10.56 -13.94
CA ASP A 112 -25.73 -11.33 -14.15
C ASP A 112 -25.44 -12.77 -14.60
N THR A 113 -24.43 -12.95 -15.46
CA THR A 113 -23.97 -14.28 -15.87
C THR A 113 -23.39 -15.08 -14.71
N LEU A 114 -22.59 -14.43 -13.85
CA LEU A 114 -22.02 -15.05 -12.65
C LEU A 114 -23.10 -15.37 -11.61
N ALA A 115 -24.09 -14.49 -11.45
CA ALA A 115 -25.23 -14.73 -10.56
C ALA A 115 -26.09 -15.91 -11.02
N ALA A 116 -26.32 -16.05 -12.34
CA ALA A 116 -27.02 -17.21 -12.90
C ALA A 116 -26.28 -18.54 -12.66
N LYS A 117 -24.95 -18.50 -12.49
CA LYS A 117 -24.11 -19.64 -12.11
C LYS A 117 -24.01 -19.85 -10.59
N GLY A 118 -24.61 -18.98 -9.78
CA GLY A 118 -24.54 -19.01 -8.32
C GLY A 118 -23.18 -18.56 -7.74
N LEU A 119 -22.35 -17.87 -8.52
CA LEU A 119 -21.02 -17.39 -8.08
C LEU A 119 -21.06 -15.98 -7.47
N VAL A 120 -22.16 -15.25 -7.66
CA VAL A 120 -22.42 -13.91 -7.12
C VAL A 120 -23.87 -13.86 -6.64
N GLU A 121 -24.13 -13.20 -5.53
CA GLU A 121 -25.47 -12.93 -5.04
C GLU A 121 -26.13 -11.83 -5.89
N LYS A 122 -27.12 -12.19 -6.72
CA LYS A 122 -27.77 -11.24 -7.63
C LYS A 122 -28.29 -9.99 -6.93
N ASP A 123 -28.93 -10.17 -5.77
CA ASP A 123 -29.54 -9.07 -5.02
C ASP A 123 -28.51 -8.15 -4.32
N SER A 124 -27.25 -8.51 -4.32
CA SER A 124 -26.15 -7.70 -3.76
C SER A 124 -25.52 -6.76 -4.77
N ILE A 125 -25.76 -6.95 -6.07
CA ILE A 125 -25.18 -6.11 -7.12
C ILE A 125 -25.66 -4.68 -6.93
N TYR A 126 -24.71 -3.77 -6.80
CA TYR A 126 -24.98 -2.34 -6.60
C TYR A 126 -24.05 -1.52 -7.49
N THR A 127 -24.63 -0.61 -8.27
CA THR A 127 -23.88 0.33 -9.11
C THR A 127 -23.75 1.64 -8.40
N ASP A 128 -22.53 2.07 -8.22
CA ASP A 128 -22.17 3.39 -7.72
C ASP A 128 -21.61 4.22 -8.87
N GLU A 129 -22.49 4.98 -9.53
CA GLU A 129 -22.08 5.84 -10.65
C GLU A 129 -21.21 7.01 -10.19
N GLU A 130 -21.41 7.47 -8.96
CA GLU A 130 -20.65 8.57 -8.39
C GLU A 130 -19.18 8.19 -8.19
N ASN A 131 -18.94 6.97 -7.71
CA ASN A 131 -17.58 6.46 -7.45
C ASN A 131 -17.04 5.60 -8.60
N GLY A 132 -17.77 5.49 -9.72
CA GLY A 132 -17.33 4.73 -10.91
C GLY A 132 -17.11 3.24 -10.63
N MET A 133 -18.03 2.58 -9.93
CA MET A 133 -17.83 1.24 -9.43
C MET A 133 -19.11 0.39 -9.47
N VAL A 134 -18.95 -0.92 -9.64
CA VAL A 134 -19.99 -1.90 -9.37
C VAL A 134 -19.53 -2.83 -8.27
N SER A 135 -20.23 -2.85 -7.14
CA SER A 135 -19.97 -3.77 -6.03
C SER A 135 -20.92 -4.96 -6.06
N PHE A 136 -20.49 -6.06 -5.47
CA PHE A 136 -21.28 -7.28 -5.35
C PHE A 136 -20.80 -8.11 -4.13
N ARG A 137 -21.56 -9.16 -3.81
CA ARG A 137 -21.21 -10.10 -2.77
C ARG A 137 -21.11 -11.51 -3.35
N TYR A 138 -20.07 -12.25 -2.92
CA TYR A 138 -20.01 -13.69 -3.16
C TYR A 138 -20.98 -14.44 -2.24
N PRO A 139 -21.44 -15.65 -2.61
CA PRO A 139 -22.41 -16.42 -1.79
C PRO A 139 -21.93 -16.69 -0.36
N CYS A 140 -20.63 -16.73 -0.12
CA CYS A 140 -20.04 -16.86 1.22
C CYS A 140 -20.06 -15.57 2.05
N GLY A 141 -20.56 -14.45 1.50
CA GLY A 141 -20.66 -13.16 2.21
C GLY A 141 -19.49 -12.20 1.98
N VAL A 142 -18.42 -12.62 1.34
CA VAL A 142 -17.27 -11.77 0.99
C VAL A 142 -17.68 -10.69 0.00
N LEU A 143 -17.13 -9.47 0.14
CA LEU A 143 -17.38 -8.34 -0.76
C LEU A 143 -16.41 -8.35 -1.94
N GLY A 144 -16.93 -8.06 -3.12
CA GLY A 144 -16.19 -7.88 -4.36
C GLY A 144 -16.65 -6.65 -5.13
N GLY A 145 -15.87 -6.26 -6.14
CA GLY A 145 -16.24 -5.14 -7.01
C GLY A 145 -15.45 -5.09 -8.30
N ILE A 146 -15.93 -4.23 -9.19
CA ILE A 146 -15.34 -3.91 -10.49
C ILE A 146 -15.21 -2.39 -10.57
N LEU A 147 -13.98 -1.90 -10.78
CA LEU A 147 -13.76 -0.49 -11.14
C LEU A 147 -14.14 -0.28 -12.59
N LEU A 148 -14.97 0.74 -12.85
CA LEU A 148 -15.42 1.12 -14.19
C LEU A 148 -14.49 2.16 -14.82
N THR A 149 -13.84 2.96 -13.95
CA THR A 149 -12.82 3.92 -14.37
C THR A 149 -11.46 3.28 -14.14
N GLU A 150 -10.61 3.29 -15.14
CA GLU A 150 -9.20 3.02 -14.88
C GLU A 150 -8.65 4.11 -13.95
N PRO A 151 -7.74 3.75 -13.04
CA PRO A 151 -6.84 4.74 -12.51
C PRO A 151 -6.18 5.37 -13.73
N GLU A 152 -6.40 6.66 -13.94
CA GLU A 152 -5.93 7.35 -15.15
C GLU A 152 -4.44 7.06 -15.32
N ASP A 153 -4.02 6.80 -16.57
CA ASP A 153 -2.61 6.61 -16.91
C ASP A 153 -1.92 7.98 -16.80
N GLU A 154 -1.49 8.29 -15.58
CA GLU A 154 -0.89 9.56 -15.20
C GLU A 154 0.40 9.87 -15.97
N THR A 155 0.95 8.87 -16.70
CA THR A 155 2.12 9.07 -17.55
C THR A 155 1.81 9.86 -18.81
N LEU A 156 0.58 9.78 -19.33
CA LEU A 156 0.14 10.57 -20.48
C LEU A 156 -0.07 12.04 -20.11
N ASP A 157 -0.50 12.30 -18.89
CA ASP A 157 -0.73 13.66 -18.40
C ASP A 157 0.57 14.38 -18.07
N GLU A 158 1.64 13.67 -17.70
CA GLU A 158 2.97 14.27 -17.50
C GLU A 158 3.55 14.83 -18.81
N GLU A 159 3.33 14.17 -19.95
CA GLU A 159 3.74 14.69 -21.27
C GLU A 159 2.90 15.91 -21.68
N ASN A 160 1.62 15.93 -21.36
CA ASN A 160 0.72 17.03 -21.66
C ASN A 160 0.94 18.23 -20.73
N ALA A 161 1.20 18.00 -19.43
CA ALA A 161 1.49 19.05 -18.46
C ALA A 161 2.77 19.85 -18.84
N GLU A 162 3.77 19.22 -19.43
CA GLU A 162 4.95 19.91 -19.97
C GLU A 162 4.62 20.81 -21.16
N THR A 163 3.60 20.46 -21.95
CA THR A 163 3.23 21.21 -23.17
C THR A 163 2.25 22.34 -22.89
N GLU A 164 1.32 22.17 -21.96
CA GLU A 164 0.29 23.18 -21.65
C GLU A 164 0.80 24.33 -20.76
N THR A 165 1.80 24.10 -19.92
CA THR A 165 2.40 25.16 -19.08
C THR A 165 3.19 26.19 -19.87
N ALA A 166 3.48 25.95 -21.18
CA ALA A 166 4.08 26.94 -22.05
C ALA A 166 3.09 28.03 -22.49
N ALA A 167 1.79 27.85 -22.26
CA ALA A 167 0.73 28.75 -22.77
C ALA A 167 0.07 29.65 -21.70
N SER A 168 0.36 29.49 -20.39
CA SER A 168 -0.21 30.37 -19.37
C SER A 168 0.89 31.13 -18.61
N ASP A 169 0.80 32.47 -18.64
CA ASP A 169 1.65 33.40 -17.89
C ASP A 169 1.46 33.33 -16.34
N GLN A 170 0.62 32.44 -15.86
CA GLN A 170 0.52 32.10 -14.45
C GLN A 170 1.25 30.77 -14.25
N ALA A 171 2.56 30.85 -14.10
CA ALA A 171 3.37 29.72 -13.67
C ALA A 171 2.93 29.30 -12.26
N LEU A 172 2.02 28.34 -12.20
CA LEU A 172 1.74 27.63 -10.96
C LEU A 172 3.01 26.87 -10.57
N PRO A 173 3.46 26.93 -9.31
CA PRO A 173 4.69 26.26 -8.85
C PRO A 173 4.51 24.74 -8.71
N LEU A 174 3.78 24.11 -9.62
CA LEU A 174 3.41 22.70 -9.59
C LEU A 174 4.43 21.77 -10.24
N ARG A 175 5.66 22.22 -10.39
CA ARG A 175 6.74 21.38 -10.87
C ARG A 175 7.66 21.01 -9.72
N LEU A 176 7.89 19.71 -9.51
CA LEU A 176 9.26 19.31 -9.20
C LEU A 176 10.15 20.13 -10.15
N PRO A 177 11.25 20.74 -9.71
CA PRO A 177 12.06 21.60 -10.56
C PRO A 177 12.13 20.97 -11.96
N PRO A 178 11.87 21.72 -13.05
CA PRO A 178 11.77 21.15 -14.40
C PRO A 178 12.98 20.32 -14.79
N ASP A 179 14.10 20.58 -14.18
CA ASP A 179 15.35 19.85 -14.36
C ASP A 179 15.34 18.48 -13.66
N LEU A 180 14.50 18.26 -12.64
CA LEU A 180 14.50 17.01 -11.87
C LEU A 180 14.13 15.79 -12.73
N GLY A 181 13.18 15.92 -13.66
CA GLY A 181 12.81 14.85 -14.60
C GLY A 181 13.96 14.45 -15.52
N ALA A 182 14.63 15.44 -16.14
CA ALA A 182 15.80 15.21 -16.98
C ALA A 182 17.00 14.71 -16.16
N GLU A 183 17.12 15.18 -14.95
CA GLU A 183 18.18 14.84 -14.01
C GLU A 183 18.01 13.45 -13.40
N MET A 184 16.78 13.05 -13.07
CA MET A 184 16.44 11.70 -12.60
C MET A 184 16.84 10.60 -13.58
N GLN A 185 16.72 10.84 -14.88
CA GLN A 185 17.13 9.86 -15.90
C GLN A 185 18.62 9.56 -15.87
N LYS A 186 19.43 10.53 -15.46
CA LYS A 186 20.89 10.40 -15.42
C LYS A 186 21.43 9.74 -14.15
N SER A 187 20.63 9.69 -13.09
CA SER A 187 21.13 9.53 -11.70
C SER A 187 21.21 8.14 -11.11
N ARG A 188 20.50 7.17 -11.68
CA ARG A 188 20.28 5.87 -11.00
C ARG A 188 21.54 5.06 -10.67
N ALA A 189 22.54 5.11 -11.52
CA ALA A 189 23.73 4.24 -11.37
C ALA A 189 24.79 4.80 -10.41
N ALA A 190 24.85 6.12 -10.24
CA ALA A 190 25.88 6.77 -9.43
C ALA A 190 25.49 6.89 -7.94
N LEU A 191 24.18 7.08 -7.66
CA LEU A 191 23.65 7.06 -6.27
C LEU A 191 24.01 5.77 -5.53
N LEU A 192 23.94 4.63 -6.22
CA LEU A 192 24.24 3.32 -5.63
C LEU A 192 25.74 3.12 -5.30
N ARG A 193 26.64 3.83 -5.97
CA ARG A 193 28.09 3.65 -5.79
C ARG A 193 28.71 4.52 -4.70
N ARG A 194 28.07 5.60 -4.28
CA ARG A 194 28.64 6.59 -3.35
C ARG A 194 28.22 6.43 -1.90
N THR A 195 27.04 5.87 -1.64
CA THR A 195 26.55 5.57 -0.29
C THR A 195 27.48 4.67 0.53
N GLU A 196 28.43 3.97 -0.15
CA GLU A 196 29.43 3.12 0.53
C GLU A 196 30.61 3.92 1.13
N ASN A 197 30.86 5.14 0.71
CA ASN A 197 32.11 5.86 1.03
C ASN A 197 31.98 7.08 1.96
N GLN A 198 30.79 7.59 2.23
CA GLN A 198 30.59 8.67 3.22
C GLN A 198 29.69 8.19 4.35
N ALA A 199 30.24 8.07 5.54
CA ALA A 199 29.51 7.70 6.76
C ALA A 199 28.62 8.87 7.22
N VAL A 200 27.50 9.13 6.52
CA VAL A 200 26.45 10.02 7.02
C VAL A 200 25.81 9.33 8.21
N GLU A 201 25.77 10.01 9.36
CA GLU A 201 25.08 9.49 10.54
C GLU A 201 23.61 9.24 10.19
N LYS A 202 23.18 7.99 10.31
CA LYS A 202 21.81 7.58 9.95
C LYS A 202 20.86 7.80 11.11
N PHE A 203 19.71 8.39 10.82
CA PHE A 203 18.63 8.61 11.77
C PHE A 203 17.32 8.09 11.21
N GLY A 204 16.38 7.73 12.08
CA GLY A 204 15.04 7.30 11.70
C GLY A 204 15.00 6.16 10.69
N THR A 205 13.80 5.72 10.41
CA THR A 205 13.48 4.69 9.40
C THR A 205 12.25 5.10 8.64
N ALA A 206 12.29 5.01 7.32
CA ALA A 206 11.13 5.26 6.45
C ALA A 206 10.88 4.07 5.53
N VAL A 207 9.62 3.87 5.16
CA VAL A 207 9.22 2.95 4.11
C VAL A 207 8.27 3.64 3.13
N ILE A 208 8.51 3.43 1.85
CA ILE A 208 7.59 3.76 0.77
C ILE A 208 6.91 2.46 0.37
N TYR A 209 5.65 2.32 0.70
CA TYR A 209 4.77 1.26 0.22
C TYR A 209 4.20 1.68 -1.14
N TYR A 210 4.91 1.32 -2.19
CA TYR A 210 4.56 1.66 -3.55
C TYR A 210 3.68 0.56 -4.15
N ALA A 211 2.38 0.78 -4.14
CA ALA A 211 1.36 -0.16 -4.60
C ALA A 211 0.71 0.26 -5.93
N PHE A 212 1.45 0.92 -6.77
CA PHE A 212 1.05 1.18 -8.14
C PHE A 212 1.65 0.12 -9.08
N ASP A 213 0.92 -0.23 -10.13
CA ASP A 213 1.49 -0.99 -11.23
C ASP A 213 2.55 -0.12 -11.92
N ASN A 214 3.63 -0.55 -12.29
CA ASN A 214 4.85 0.02 -12.87
C ASN A 214 4.73 1.34 -13.69
N THR A 215 3.56 1.97 -13.73
CA THR A 215 3.25 3.14 -14.53
C THR A 215 3.86 4.41 -13.94
N ILE A 216 3.69 4.64 -12.64
CA ILE A 216 4.04 5.90 -11.97
C ILE A 216 5.53 6.02 -11.61
N ASN A 217 6.24 4.90 -11.41
CA ASN A 217 7.68 4.89 -11.17
C ASN A 217 8.39 4.13 -12.28
N SER A 218 8.19 4.55 -13.51
CA SER A 218 8.79 3.92 -14.70
C SER A 218 10.30 4.18 -14.76
N SER A 219 11.00 3.48 -15.67
CA SER A 219 12.40 3.76 -15.95
C SER A 219 12.61 5.16 -16.55
N ARG A 220 11.56 5.74 -17.12
CA ARG A 220 11.54 7.11 -17.66
C ARG A 220 11.36 8.16 -16.55
N PHE A 221 10.53 7.83 -15.53
CA PHE A 221 10.23 8.74 -14.43
C PHE A 221 10.40 8.04 -13.08
N PRO A 222 11.63 7.80 -12.61
CA PRO A 222 11.89 7.04 -11.38
C PRO A 222 11.78 7.91 -10.11
N TYR A 223 10.71 8.68 -9.95
CA TYR A 223 10.54 9.66 -8.87
C TYR A 223 10.73 9.08 -7.47
N TYR A 224 10.08 7.95 -7.17
CA TYR A 224 10.15 7.35 -5.83
C TYR A 224 11.54 6.76 -5.55
N SER A 225 12.18 6.20 -6.56
CA SER A 225 13.57 5.73 -6.44
C SER A 225 14.55 6.88 -6.20
N TYR A 226 14.27 8.03 -6.81
CA TYR A 226 15.02 9.25 -6.59
C TYR A 226 14.82 9.79 -5.17
N MET A 227 13.57 9.94 -4.73
CA MET A 227 13.23 10.37 -3.37
C MET A 227 13.90 9.48 -2.33
N GLN A 228 13.83 8.15 -2.52
CA GLN A 228 14.51 7.19 -1.65
C GLN A 228 16.01 7.48 -1.55
N GLY A 229 16.70 7.61 -2.69
CA GLY A 229 18.13 7.86 -2.72
C GLY A 229 18.51 9.20 -2.09
N PHE A 230 17.72 10.25 -2.33
CA PHE A 230 17.96 11.56 -1.73
C PHE A 230 17.81 11.53 -0.21
N TRP A 231 16.75 10.94 0.32
CA TRP A 231 16.52 10.84 1.77
C TRP A 231 17.56 9.94 2.45
N GLU A 232 18.03 8.87 1.77
CA GLU A 232 19.16 8.06 2.26
C GLU A 232 20.45 8.86 2.30
N GLY A 233 20.70 9.73 1.32
CA GLY A 233 21.80 10.68 1.30
C GLY A 233 21.75 11.67 2.47
N MET A 234 20.57 12.09 2.86
CA MET A 234 20.35 12.89 4.07
C MET A 234 20.50 12.11 5.38
N GLY A 235 20.62 10.79 5.35
CA GLY A 235 20.76 9.93 6.52
C GLY A 235 19.46 9.28 7.00
N LEU A 236 18.31 9.50 6.38
CA LEU A 236 17.07 8.81 6.65
C LEU A 236 17.11 7.41 5.99
N ARG A 237 17.07 6.34 6.80
CA ARG A 237 17.07 4.96 6.29
C ARG A 237 15.74 4.67 5.58
N THR A 238 15.71 4.77 4.28
CA THR A 238 14.50 4.64 3.47
C THR A 238 14.50 3.33 2.69
N THR A 239 13.40 2.58 2.79
CA THR A 239 13.17 1.35 2.03
C THR A 239 11.97 1.55 1.13
N MET A 240 12.05 1.11 -0.13
CA MET A 240 10.91 1.06 -1.03
C MET A 240 10.44 -0.38 -1.20
N ASN A 241 9.15 -0.62 -0.96
CA ASN A 241 8.49 -1.90 -1.19
C ASN A 241 7.51 -1.75 -2.36
N THR A 242 7.82 -2.37 -3.49
CA THR A 242 7.02 -2.33 -4.73
C THR A 242 6.05 -3.51 -4.87
N ARG A 243 5.97 -4.39 -3.86
CA ARG A 243 5.03 -5.51 -3.80
C ARG A 243 4.32 -5.50 -2.47
N VAL A 244 3.51 -4.48 -2.28
CA VAL A 244 2.82 -4.25 -1.01
C VAL A 244 1.76 -5.31 -0.77
N THR A 245 1.87 -5.98 0.38
CA THR A 245 0.96 -7.04 0.81
C THR A 245 0.26 -6.65 2.11
N LEU A 246 -0.84 -7.34 2.42
CA LEU A 246 -1.53 -7.23 3.72
C LEU A 246 -0.57 -7.47 4.90
N SER A 247 0.40 -8.39 4.71
CA SER A 247 1.44 -8.65 5.72
C SER A 247 2.38 -7.48 5.93
N ASP A 248 2.65 -6.69 4.91
CA ASP A 248 3.48 -5.50 5.01
C ASP A 248 2.76 -4.40 5.77
N LEU A 249 1.50 -4.16 5.44
CA LEU A 249 0.67 -3.19 6.17
C LEU A 249 0.46 -3.55 7.64
N ARG A 250 0.55 -4.83 8.03
CA ARG A 250 0.55 -5.25 9.45
C ARG A 250 1.88 -5.01 10.19
N ARG A 251 2.89 -4.49 9.51
CA ARG A 251 4.24 -4.26 10.04
C ARG A 251 4.72 -2.82 9.93
N MET A 252 3.80 -1.87 9.71
CA MET A 252 4.11 -0.45 9.62
C MET A 252 4.81 0.09 10.88
N ASN A 253 4.54 -0.53 12.04
CA ASN A 253 5.16 -0.19 13.33
C ASN A 253 6.68 -0.42 13.41
N LYS A 254 7.32 -0.88 12.35
CA LYS A 254 8.78 -1.02 12.24
C LYS A 254 9.46 0.26 11.76
N TYR A 255 8.69 1.25 11.37
CA TYR A 255 9.17 2.46 10.74
C TYR A 255 8.69 3.70 11.47
N ASP A 256 9.54 4.73 11.50
CA ASP A 256 9.20 6.04 12.05
C ASP A 256 8.31 6.83 11.06
N LEU A 257 8.49 6.59 9.76
CA LEU A 257 7.69 7.17 8.68
C LEU A 257 7.22 6.08 7.71
N CYS A 258 5.91 5.98 7.51
CA CYS A 258 5.30 5.12 6.49
C CYS A 258 4.63 6.00 5.43
N ILE A 259 5.03 5.82 4.18
CA ILE A 259 4.44 6.47 3.02
C ILE A 259 3.62 5.42 2.30
N LEU A 260 2.31 5.68 2.14
CA LEU A 260 1.38 4.81 1.42
C LEU A 260 1.11 5.44 0.05
N SER A 261 1.83 4.98 -0.96
CA SER A 261 1.67 5.40 -2.36
C SER A 261 0.89 4.32 -3.08
N ALA A 262 -0.44 4.48 -3.15
CA ALA A 262 -1.36 3.49 -3.65
C ALA A 262 -2.59 4.16 -4.28
N HIS A 263 -3.31 3.43 -5.15
CA HIS A 263 -4.63 3.86 -5.56
C HIS A 263 -5.62 3.78 -4.40
N GLY A 264 -6.54 4.72 -4.36
CA GLY A 264 -7.65 4.73 -3.44
C GLY A 264 -8.97 4.90 -4.18
N ALA A 265 -10.04 4.45 -3.55
CA ALA A 265 -11.39 4.61 -4.04
C ALA A 265 -12.36 4.73 -2.86
N TYR A 266 -13.52 5.28 -3.12
CA TYR A 266 -14.62 5.36 -2.18
C TYR A 266 -15.62 4.25 -2.52
N TYR A 267 -15.58 3.15 -1.76
CA TYR A 267 -16.30 1.91 -2.08
C TYR A 267 -17.67 1.86 -1.42
N THR A 268 -18.72 1.70 -2.23
CA THR A 268 -20.10 1.57 -1.74
C THR A 268 -20.61 0.16 -1.98
N TYR A 269 -21.24 -0.42 -0.97
CA TYR A 269 -21.91 -1.71 -1.08
C TYR A 269 -23.27 -1.73 -0.39
N SER A 270 -24.15 -2.62 -0.84
CA SER A 270 -25.46 -2.82 -0.24
C SER A 270 -25.44 -3.99 0.77
N TYR A 271 -26.19 -3.85 1.86
CA TYR A 271 -26.35 -4.87 2.88
C TYR A 271 -27.79 -4.92 3.42
N GLY A 272 -28.13 -6.02 4.12
CA GLY A 272 -29.48 -6.26 4.64
C GLY A 272 -30.37 -7.05 3.69
N THR A 273 -31.18 -7.96 4.24
CA THR A 273 -32.05 -8.87 3.47
C THR A 273 -33.44 -8.29 3.22
N PHE A 274 -34.07 -7.74 4.24
CA PHE A 274 -35.44 -7.19 4.13
C PHE A 274 -35.48 -5.70 3.81
N ARG A 275 -34.53 -4.96 4.33
CA ARG A 275 -34.34 -3.55 4.03
C ARG A 275 -32.91 -3.35 3.60
N LYS A 276 -32.72 -2.97 2.36
CA LYS A 276 -31.40 -2.67 1.81
C LYS A 276 -30.92 -1.33 2.38
N HIS A 277 -29.71 -1.34 2.83
CA HIS A 277 -28.93 -0.19 3.25
C HIS A 277 -27.65 -0.15 2.41
N THR A 278 -27.09 1.01 2.26
CA THR A 278 -25.78 1.21 1.65
C THR A 278 -24.78 1.66 2.71
N ARG A 279 -23.54 1.22 2.58
CA ARG A 279 -22.40 1.73 3.32
C ARG A 279 -21.33 2.12 2.31
N THR A 280 -20.77 3.30 2.49
CA THR A 280 -19.66 3.80 1.68
C THR A 280 -18.46 4.02 2.60
N GLU A 281 -17.30 3.63 2.17
CA GLU A 281 -16.07 3.76 2.96
C GLU A 281 -14.85 3.88 2.04
N PRO A 282 -13.78 4.61 2.45
CA PRO A 282 -12.55 4.66 1.70
C PRO A 282 -11.83 3.30 1.75
N ILE A 283 -11.20 2.95 0.64
CA ILE A 283 -10.37 1.74 0.51
C ILE A 283 -9.03 2.07 -0.12
N ILE A 284 -8.02 1.28 0.22
CA ILE A 284 -6.69 1.35 -0.40
C ILE A 284 -6.47 0.09 -1.21
N LEU A 285 -6.17 0.24 -2.49
CA LEU A 285 -5.87 -0.85 -3.40
C LEU A 285 -4.42 -1.31 -3.20
N LEU A 286 -4.21 -2.64 -3.18
CA LEU A 286 -2.87 -3.23 -3.10
C LEU A 286 -2.52 -3.89 -4.43
N THR A 287 -1.24 -4.09 -4.67
CA THR A 287 -0.76 -4.93 -5.79
C THR A 287 -0.85 -6.43 -5.49
N GLU A 288 -1.36 -6.79 -4.32
CA GLU A 288 -1.50 -8.19 -3.91
C GLU A 288 -2.70 -8.85 -4.60
N ALA A 289 -2.43 -9.69 -5.61
CA ALA A 289 -3.45 -10.46 -6.27
C ALA A 289 -4.06 -11.53 -5.34
N SER A 290 -5.38 -11.70 -5.47
CA SER A 290 -6.11 -12.76 -4.79
C SER A 290 -5.73 -14.13 -5.38
N THR A 291 -5.64 -15.13 -4.52
CA THR A 291 -5.44 -16.53 -4.89
C THR A 291 -6.19 -17.42 -3.93
N LEU A 292 -6.58 -18.61 -4.36
CA LEU A 292 -7.29 -19.57 -3.52
C LEU A 292 -6.62 -19.79 -2.15
N TYR A 293 -5.29 -19.88 -2.13
CA TYR A 293 -4.54 -20.06 -0.89
C TYR A 293 -4.61 -18.82 0.03
N LYS A 294 -4.47 -17.64 -0.54
CA LYS A 294 -4.55 -16.39 0.22
C LYS A 294 -5.98 -16.11 0.68
N ASP A 295 -7.00 -16.39 -0.13
CA ASP A 295 -8.39 -16.27 0.27
C ASP A 295 -8.69 -17.11 1.52
N ILE A 296 -8.17 -18.34 1.60
CA ILE A 296 -8.30 -19.16 2.80
C ILE A 296 -7.56 -18.56 4.00
N ILE A 297 -6.33 -18.06 3.80
CA ILE A 297 -5.54 -17.45 4.87
C ILE A 297 -6.19 -16.17 5.39
N TYR A 298 -6.72 -15.35 4.51
CA TYR A 298 -7.36 -14.08 4.83
C TYR A 298 -8.87 -14.21 5.07
N GLY A 299 -9.40 -15.44 5.10
CA GLY A 299 -10.83 -15.71 5.14
C GLY A 299 -11.57 -14.98 6.25
N PHE A 300 -10.97 -14.85 7.43
CA PHE A 300 -11.55 -14.10 8.52
C PHE A 300 -11.63 -12.59 8.25
N ASP A 301 -10.60 -12.00 7.66
CA ASP A 301 -10.61 -10.59 7.31
C ASP A 301 -11.55 -10.29 6.13
N LEU A 302 -11.67 -11.24 5.18
CA LEU A 302 -12.62 -11.16 4.06
C LEU A 302 -14.06 -11.19 4.55
N LEU A 303 -14.42 -12.15 5.40
CA LEU A 303 -15.77 -12.29 5.97
C LEU A 303 -16.12 -11.13 6.92
N ALA A 304 -15.13 -10.55 7.58
CA ALA A 304 -15.31 -9.38 8.45
C ALA A 304 -15.26 -8.03 7.69
N HIS A 305 -15.22 -8.05 6.36
CA HIS A 305 -15.12 -6.90 5.47
C HIS A 305 -13.95 -5.94 5.76
N ARG A 306 -12.88 -6.46 6.40
CA ARG A 306 -11.63 -5.72 6.65
C ARG A 306 -10.80 -5.59 5.39
N ILE A 307 -10.94 -6.56 4.51
CA ILE A 307 -10.40 -6.58 3.16
C ILE A 307 -11.52 -6.91 2.17
N ILE A 308 -11.41 -6.31 1.01
CA ILE A 308 -12.36 -6.41 -0.09
C ILE A 308 -11.59 -6.87 -1.32
N LYS A 309 -12.26 -7.52 -2.27
CA LYS A 309 -11.66 -7.95 -3.54
C LYS A 309 -12.15 -7.02 -4.66
N LEU A 310 -11.24 -6.32 -5.32
CA LEU A 310 -11.55 -5.40 -6.40
C LEU A 310 -10.68 -5.73 -7.62
N ASN A 311 -11.30 -6.03 -8.75
CA ASN A 311 -10.61 -6.51 -9.96
C ASN A 311 -9.60 -7.64 -9.69
N GLY A 312 -9.90 -8.55 -8.75
CA GLY A 312 -9.00 -9.65 -8.38
C GLY A 312 -7.81 -9.26 -7.48
N LEU A 313 -7.73 -8.02 -7.02
CA LEU A 313 -6.74 -7.54 -6.05
C LEU A 313 -7.37 -7.40 -4.66
N TYR A 314 -6.54 -7.45 -3.61
CA TYR A 314 -7.00 -7.11 -2.26
C TYR A 314 -6.96 -5.60 -2.03
N CYS A 315 -8.02 -5.11 -1.37
CA CYS A 315 -8.10 -3.74 -0.86
C CYS A 315 -8.29 -3.77 0.65
N VAL A 316 -7.79 -2.76 1.35
CA VAL A 316 -7.95 -2.63 2.80
C VAL A 316 -8.92 -1.51 3.15
N THR A 317 -9.71 -1.73 4.19
CA THR A 317 -10.61 -0.76 4.81
C THR A 317 -10.03 -0.22 6.11
N ALA A 318 -10.67 0.76 6.72
CA ALA A 318 -10.31 1.24 8.06
C ALA A 318 -10.34 0.11 9.11
N ASP A 319 -11.27 -0.83 9.00
CA ASP A 319 -11.41 -1.95 9.93
C ASP A 319 -10.23 -2.94 9.86
N PHE A 320 -9.51 -3.01 8.72
CA PHE A 320 -8.25 -3.73 8.65
C PHE A 320 -7.21 -3.14 9.61
N PHE A 321 -7.02 -1.83 9.61
CA PHE A 321 -6.07 -1.17 10.51
C PHE A 321 -6.48 -1.24 11.96
N ARG A 322 -7.78 -1.09 12.28
CA ARG A 322 -8.31 -1.29 13.64
C ARG A 322 -8.01 -2.69 14.19
N ASN A 323 -8.08 -3.70 13.33
CA ASN A 323 -7.74 -5.07 13.71
C ASN A 323 -6.24 -5.36 13.75
N ALA A 324 -5.48 -4.78 12.81
CA ALA A 324 -4.04 -4.99 12.69
C ALA A 324 -3.27 -4.38 13.87
N TYR A 325 -3.76 -3.25 14.40
CA TYR A 325 -3.04 -2.48 15.41
C TYR A 325 -3.91 -2.21 16.64
N ARG A 326 -3.44 -2.73 17.77
CA ARG A 326 -3.99 -2.37 19.08
C ARG A 326 -3.42 -1.02 19.50
N SER A 327 -4.09 -0.35 20.45
CA SER A 327 -3.63 0.94 20.99
C SER A 327 -2.15 0.92 21.37
N GLY A 328 -1.38 1.87 20.84
CA GLY A 328 0.05 2.04 21.10
C GLY A 328 1.00 1.18 20.25
N GLN A 329 0.50 0.30 19.38
CA GLN A 329 1.38 -0.54 18.54
C GLN A 329 2.07 0.23 17.40
N LEU A 330 1.45 1.33 16.92
CA LEU A 330 2.03 2.27 15.96
C LEU A 330 2.73 3.46 16.63
N SER A 331 3.12 3.33 17.92
CA SER A 331 3.70 4.44 18.68
C SER A 331 4.91 5.05 17.97
N ASN A 332 4.86 6.38 17.82
CA ASN A 332 5.82 7.23 17.13
C ASN A 332 5.85 7.15 15.60
N THR A 333 5.02 6.33 14.96
CA THR A 333 4.96 6.28 13.50
C THR A 333 4.19 7.49 12.96
N ILE A 334 4.78 8.17 11.97
CA ILE A 334 4.11 9.15 11.12
C ILE A 334 3.64 8.41 9.87
N ILE A 335 2.38 8.58 9.48
CA ILE A 335 1.81 7.97 8.29
C ILE A 335 1.45 9.06 7.29
N TYR A 336 2.00 8.98 6.11
CA TYR A 336 1.70 9.85 4.98
C TYR A 336 1.04 9.03 3.88
N SER A 337 -0.21 9.35 3.53
CA SER A 337 -0.92 8.67 2.45
C SER A 337 -1.06 9.58 1.24
N GLU A 338 -0.57 9.10 0.10
CA GLU A 338 -0.79 9.68 -1.23
C GLU A 338 -2.04 9.12 -1.91
N THR A 339 -2.80 8.30 -1.17
CA THR A 339 -3.98 7.61 -1.70
C THR A 339 -5.12 8.59 -1.97
N CYS A 340 -5.69 8.55 -3.16
CA CYS A 340 -6.93 9.27 -3.47
C CYS A 340 -8.02 8.91 -2.48
N GLU A 341 -8.88 9.87 -2.12
CA GLU A 341 -10.07 9.65 -1.30
C GLU A 341 -9.81 8.94 0.04
N PHE A 342 -8.56 8.98 0.52
CA PHE A 342 -8.18 8.37 1.80
C PHE A 342 -9.01 8.88 2.98
N LEU A 343 -9.46 10.13 2.90
CA LEU A 343 -10.36 10.80 3.84
C LEU A 343 -11.74 11.06 3.22
N GLY A 344 -12.12 10.26 2.22
CA GLY A 344 -13.39 10.42 1.52
C GLY A 344 -13.38 11.59 0.54
N VAL A 345 -14.56 12.15 0.29
CA VAL A 345 -14.80 13.25 -0.65
C VAL A 345 -15.38 14.47 0.04
N THR A 346 -15.28 15.66 -0.56
CA THR A 346 -15.68 16.93 0.07
C THR A 346 -17.09 16.91 0.68
N ASN A 347 -18.04 16.27 0.02
CA ASN A 347 -19.43 16.19 0.49
C ASN A 347 -19.66 15.05 1.50
N SER A 348 -18.69 14.18 1.69
CA SER A 348 -18.74 12.99 2.55
C SER A 348 -17.34 12.67 3.07
N VAL A 349 -16.78 13.60 3.86
CA VAL A 349 -15.49 13.37 4.52
C VAL A 349 -15.61 12.17 5.46
N ASP A 350 -14.69 11.21 5.34
CA ASP A 350 -14.64 9.99 6.14
C ASP A 350 -13.26 9.87 6.80
N GLU A 351 -13.21 10.16 8.09
CA GLU A 351 -11.98 10.14 8.89
C GLU A 351 -11.60 8.73 9.36
N SER A 352 -12.38 7.70 9.01
CA SER A 352 -12.27 6.34 9.56
C SER A 352 -10.89 5.71 9.40
N MET A 353 -10.19 5.96 8.28
CA MET A 353 -8.81 5.51 8.05
C MET A 353 -7.83 6.19 9.01
N ALA A 354 -7.92 7.50 9.14
CA ALA A 354 -7.06 8.26 10.04
C ALA A 354 -7.33 7.88 11.50
N GLU A 355 -8.61 7.80 11.90
CA GLU A 355 -9.01 7.37 13.24
C GLU A 355 -8.50 5.95 13.59
N ALA A 356 -8.60 5.01 12.65
CA ALA A 356 -8.13 3.64 12.85
C ALA A 356 -6.62 3.58 13.13
N LEU A 357 -5.84 4.35 12.38
CA LEU A 357 -4.39 4.41 12.52
C LEU A 357 -3.96 5.15 13.80
N LEU A 358 -4.64 6.27 14.13
CA LEU A 358 -4.41 6.99 15.39
C LEU A 358 -4.79 6.14 16.60
N ALA A 359 -5.92 5.42 16.55
CA ALA A 359 -6.31 4.48 17.61
C ALA A 359 -5.28 3.35 17.77
N GLY A 360 -4.62 2.91 16.69
CA GLY A 360 -3.50 1.99 16.69
C GLY A 360 -2.23 2.57 17.33
N GLY A 361 -2.18 3.89 17.56
CA GLY A 361 -1.09 4.61 18.19
C GLY A 361 -0.17 5.36 17.22
N ALA A 362 -0.55 5.51 15.97
CA ALA A 362 0.15 6.42 15.06
C ALA A 362 0.20 7.82 15.66
N ARG A 363 1.33 8.49 15.53
CA ARG A 363 1.51 9.82 16.09
C ARG A 363 0.80 10.87 15.24
N THR A 364 0.86 10.68 13.93
CA THR A 364 0.28 11.60 12.96
C THR A 364 -0.10 10.81 11.71
N VAL A 365 -1.21 11.19 11.09
CA VAL A 365 -1.69 10.65 9.83
C VAL A 365 -2.00 11.81 8.88
N LEU A 366 -1.46 11.75 7.67
CA LEU A 366 -1.78 12.65 6.58
C LEU A 366 -2.48 11.87 5.48
N GLY A 367 -3.49 12.47 4.88
CA GLY A 367 -4.22 11.86 3.76
C GLY A 367 -5.01 12.89 2.96
N TYR A 368 -5.41 12.50 1.76
CA TYR A 368 -6.16 13.37 0.86
C TYR A 368 -7.66 13.19 1.01
N VAL A 369 -8.37 14.31 1.00
CA VAL A 369 -9.79 14.39 0.65
C VAL A 369 -9.86 14.58 -0.85
N ASN A 370 -10.75 13.89 -1.54
CA ASN A 370 -10.90 13.83 -3.00
C ASN A 370 -9.75 13.11 -3.74
N ASN A 371 -9.89 13.02 -5.05
CA ASN A 371 -8.88 12.49 -5.95
C ASN A 371 -7.76 13.51 -6.12
N VAL A 372 -6.53 13.05 -5.98
CA VAL A 372 -5.33 13.89 -6.09
C VAL A 372 -4.58 13.53 -7.37
N TYR A 373 -4.07 14.58 -8.04
CA TYR A 373 -3.19 14.40 -9.20
C TYR A 373 -1.77 14.04 -8.75
N THR A 374 -1.15 13.10 -9.42
CA THR A 374 0.13 12.53 -8.98
C THR A 374 1.24 13.55 -8.87
N VAL A 375 1.31 14.51 -9.79
CA VAL A 375 2.34 15.56 -9.76
C VAL A 375 2.23 16.41 -8.49
N TYR A 376 1.01 16.81 -8.14
CA TYR A 376 0.76 17.55 -6.89
C TYR A 376 1.09 16.71 -5.66
N SER A 377 0.58 15.46 -5.61
CA SER A 377 0.81 14.55 -4.49
C SER A 377 2.31 14.31 -4.25
N ARG A 378 3.07 14.00 -5.30
CA ARG A 378 4.52 13.80 -5.23
C ARG A 378 5.28 15.05 -4.80
N SER A 379 4.86 16.23 -5.27
CA SER A 379 5.48 17.51 -4.89
C SER A 379 5.27 17.79 -3.40
N MET A 380 4.05 17.57 -2.92
CA MET A 380 3.71 17.70 -1.50
C MET A 380 4.48 16.70 -0.63
N LEU A 381 4.59 15.43 -1.08
CA LEU A 381 5.38 14.39 -0.40
C LEU A 381 6.85 14.77 -0.32
N TRP A 382 7.43 15.15 -1.47
CA TRP A 382 8.83 15.54 -1.59
C TRP A 382 9.21 16.62 -0.59
N ASP A 383 8.47 17.72 -0.62
CA ASP A 383 8.77 18.88 0.23
C ASP A 383 8.53 18.57 1.72
N THR A 384 7.40 17.93 2.04
CA THR A 384 7.07 17.56 3.43
C THR A 384 8.12 16.65 4.04
N VAL A 385 8.56 15.60 3.32
CA VAL A 385 9.53 14.65 3.87
C VAL A 385 10.94 15.25 3.93
N ASN A 386 11.33 16.10 2.98
CA ASN A 386 12.60 16.83 3.05
C ASN A 386 12.66 17.69 4.32
N HIS A 387 11.62 18.45 4.62
CA HIS A 387 11.58 19.28 5.82
C HIS A 387 11.51 18.45 7.11
N LEU A 388 10.84 17.29 7.10
CA LEU A 388 10.92 16.32 8.21
C LEU A 388 12.34 15.77 8.40
N ALA A 389 13.02 15.39 7.32
CA ALA A 389 14.42 14.93 7.35
C ALA A 389 15.38 16.03 7.80
N MET A 390 14.99 17.28 7.64
CA MET A 390 15.66 18.46 8.19
C MET A 390 15.32 18.71 9.68
N GLY A 391 14.58 17.84 10.34
CA GLY A 391 14.23 17.95 11.77
C GLY A 391 13.08 18.90 12.08
N GLN A 392 12.39 19.40 11.08
CA GLN A 392 11.17 20.19 11.30
C GLN A 392 10.03 19.30 11.82
N THR A 393 9.02 19.93 12.44
CA THR A 393 7.79 19.23 12.80
C THR A 393 6.94 19.00 11.54
N ILE A 394 6.11 17.94 11.56
CA ILE A 394 5.25 17.59 10.43
C ILE A 394 4.30 18.74 10.07
N GLY A 395 3.76 19.47 11.05
CA GLY A 395 2.89 20.63 10.79
C GLY A 395 3.61 21.75 10.05
N ARG A 396 4.89 22.04 10.41
CA ARG A 396 5.68 23.06 9.70
C ARG A 396 6.09 22.59 8.31
N ALA A 397 6.47 21.33 8.17
CA ALA A 397 6.80 20.74 6.89
C ALA A 397 5.62 20.77 5.94
N LEU A 398 4.43 20.39 6.40
CA LEU A 398 3.20 20.49 5.62
C LEU A 398 2.84 21.92 5.25
N ALA A 399 2.97 22.87 6.20
CA ALA A 399 2.69 24.28 5.92
C ALA A 399 3.63 24.82 4.81
N HIS A 400 4.92 24.48 4.86
CA HIS A 400 5.87 24.84 3.83
C HIS A 400 5.49 24.27 2.45
N ALA A 401 5.13 22.98 2.40
CA ALA A 401 4.69 22.35 1.17
C ALA A 401 3.43 23.04 0.58
N LYS A 402 2.46 23.38 1.44
CA LYS A 402 1.26 24.12 1.03
C LYS A 402 1.56 25.54 0.55
N ASP A 403 2.47 26.23 1.21
CA ASP A 403 2.90 27.55 0.78
C ASP A 403 3.60 27.50 -0.59
N THR A 404 4.30 26.40 -0.88
CA THR A 404 5.04 26.21 -2.14
C THR A 404 4.16 25.77 -3.29
N TYR A 405 3.27 24.77 -3.06
CA TYR A 405 2.51 24.09 -4.10
C TYR A 405 1.00 24.40 -4.07
N GLY A 406 0.53 25.16 -3.09
CA GLY A 406 -0.85 25.50 -2.90
C GLY A 406 -1.58 24.61 -1.87
N GLU A 407 -2.68 25.14 -1.31
CA GLU A 407 -3.52 24.44 -0.33
C GLU A 407 -4.25 23.24 -0.94
N ASN A 408 -4.52 23.31 -2.26
CA ASN A 408 -5.33 22.34 -2.99
C ASN A 408 -4.71 22.02 -4.32
N ASP A 409 -5.02 20.84 -4.83
CA ASP A 409 -4.67 20.40 -6.19
C ASP A 409 -5.54 21.12 -7.23
N ILE A 410 -5.08 22.26 -7.68
CA ILE A 410 -5.80 23.09 -8.66
C ILE A 410 -5.79 22.44 -10.05
N ILE A 411 -4.72 21.74 -10.42
CA ILE A 411 -4.59 21.13 -11.75
C ILE A 411 -5.67 20.06 -11.93
N TRP A 412 -5.77 19.11 -11.01
CA TRP A 412 -6.78 18.06 -11.07
C TRP A 412 -8.20 18.65 -11.15
N TYR A 413 -8.48 19.63 -10.30
CA TYR A 413 -9.78 20.30 -10.30
C TYR A 413 -10.07 20.99 -11.64
N THR A 414 -9.09 21.65 -12.25
CA THR A 414 -9.24 22.38 -13.50
C THR A 414 -9.42 21.43 -14.69
N GLU A 415 -8.65 20.35 -14.77
CA GLU A 415 -8.68 19.40 -15.88
C GLU A 415 -9.86 18.43 -15.79
N GLN A 416 -10.17 17.93 -14.59
CA GLN A 416 -11.23 16.96 -14.35
C GLN A 416 -12.57 17.61 -13.97
N GLY A 417 -12.57 18.92 -13.73
CA GLY A 417 -13.75 19.66 -13.29
C GLY A 417 -14.98 19.41 -14.16
N GLY A 418 -16.02 18.87 -13.54
CA GLY A 418 -17.28 18.56 -14.18
C GLY A 418 -17.39 17.19 -14.84
N ARG A 419 -16.33 16.38 -14.87
CA ARG A 419 -16.39 15.00 -15.38
C ARG A 419 -16.87 14.00 -14.35
N ARG A 420 -16.64 14.28 -13.06
CA ARG A 420 -17.10 13.46 -11.94
C ARG A 420 -17.99 14.26 -11.00
N PRO A 421 -19.09 13.69 -10.48
CA PRO A 421 -20.03 14.41 -9.62
C PRO A 421 -19.41 15.04 -8.37
N HIS A 422 -18.37 14.42 -7.82
CA HIS A 422 -17.64 14.90 -6.65
C HIS A 422 -16.22 15.40 -6.96
N ALA A 423 -15.94 15.70 -8.22
CA ALA A 423 -14.65 16.27 -8.60
C ALA A 423 -14.49 17.64 -7.94
N ALA A 424 -13.64 17.69 -6.95
CA ALA A 424 -13.25 18.89 -6.22
C ALA A 424 -11.75 18.84 -5.98
N ALA A 425 -11.14 20.02 -5.79
CA ALA A 425 -9.71 20.09 -5.55
C ALA A 425 -9.30 19.24 -4.35
N ALA A 426 -8.33 18.36 -4.52
CA ALA A 426 -7.82 17.55 -3.42
C ALA A 426 -7.10 18.43 -2.40
N CYS A 427 -7.24 18.08 -1.13
CA CYS A 427 -6.59 18.74 -0.02
C CYS A 427 -5.91 17.71 0.88
N LEU A 428 -4.63 17.94 1.17
CA LEU A 428 -3.88 17.12 2.14
C LEU A 428 -4.18 17.60 3.56
N VAL A 429 -4.73 16.71 4.39
CA VAL A 429 -5.15 17.02 5.76
C VAL A 429 -4.32 16.22 6.75
N LEU A 430 -3.96 16.83 7.87
CA LEU A 430 -3.20 16.25 8.97
C LEU A 430 -4.11 15.97 10.17
N TYR A 431 -4.03 14.75 10.69
CA TYR A 431 -4.67 14.31 11.93
C TYR A 431 -3.61 13.89 12.94
N GLY A 432 -3.81 14.22 14.21
CA GLY A 432 -2.93 13.86 15.32
C GLY A 432 -1.97 14.98 15.73
N ASP A 433 -0.72 14.63 16.08
CA ASP A 433 0.27 15.56 16.63
C ASP A 433 1.03 16.31 15.53
N GLU A 434 0.70 17.59 15.33
CA GLU A 434 1.39 18.48 14.39
C GLU A 434 2.87 18.74 14.77
N ASN A 435 3.23 18.48 16.03
CA ASN A 435 4.59 18.62 16.53
C ASN A 435 5.42 17.33 16.36
N ALA A 436 4.83 16.29 15.78
CA ALA A 436 5.57 15.07 15.44
C ALA A 436 6.77 15.40 14.56
N ARG A 437 7.91 14.74 14.83
CA ARG A 437 9.14 14.88 14.06
C ARG A 437 9.93 13.58 14.05
N LEU A 438 10.82 13.44 13.09
CA LEU A 438 11.82 12.39 13.10
C LEU A 438 12.93 12.72 14.15
N ASN A 439 13.52 11.68 14.73
CA ASN A 439 14.63 11.85 15.67
C ASN A 439 15.91 12.16 14.89
N VAL A 440 16.09 13.42 14.56
CA VAL A 440 17.30 13.93 13.89
C VAL A 440 18.35 14.23 14.94
N PRO A 441 19.63 13.85 14.77
CA PRO A 441 20.70 14.14 15.74
C PRO A 441 20.85 15.65 16.01
N GLU A 442 21.16 16.03 17.26
CA GLU A 442 21.30 17.43 17.67
C GLU A 442 22.44 18.17 16.94
N ASN A 443 23.51 17.44 16.58
CA ASN A 443 24.64 17.95 15.82
C ASN A 443 24.46 17.93 14.30
N PHE A 444 23.22 17.84 13.87
CA PHE A 444 22.83 17.79 12.47
C PHE A 444 22.99 19.15 11.81
N SER A 445 24.01 19.30 11.00
CA SER A 445 24.15 20.48 10.14
C SER A 445 23.31 20.32 8.89
N LEU A 446 22.26 21.12 8.79
CA LEU A 446 21.35 21.15 7.64
C LEU A 446 22.08 21.52 6.35
N GLU A 447 22.95 22.53 6.40
CA GLU A 447 23.69 23.02 5.26
C GLU A 447 24.66 21.95 4.71
N GLU A 448 25.45 21.30 5.58
CA GLU A 448 26.37 20.25 5.14
C GLU A 448 25.66 19.02 4.54
N ARG A 449 24.43 18.73 4.94
CA ARG A 449 23.69 17.57 4.42
C ARG A 449 22.87 17.89 3.19
N ALA A 450 22.31 19.09 3.09
CA ALA A 450 21.72 19.58 1.87
C ALA A 450 22.79 19.68 0.78
N GLU A 451 23.97 20.25 1.11
CA GLU A 451 25.12 20.32 0.22
C GLU A 451 25.64 18.92 -0.16
N ALA A 452 25.71 17.98 0.78
CA ALA A 452 26.09 16.60 0.49
C ALA A 452 25.03 15.87 -0.37
N ALA A 453 23.74 16.15 -0.20
CA ALA A 453 22.68 15.61 -1.03
C ALA A 453 22.68 16.22 -2.43
N GLU A 454 22.93 17.52 -2.55
CA GLU A 454 23.08 18.22 -3.82
C GLU A 454 24.35 17.79 -4.57
N ASP A 455 25.47 17.62 -3.86
CA ASP A 455 26.72 17.08 -4.41
C ASP A 455 26.54 15.62 -4.87
N MET A 456 25.85 14.79 -4.09
CA MET A 456 25.48 13.44 -4.49
C MET A 456 24.63 13.46 -5.75
N LEU A 457 23.71 14.40 -5.84
CA LEU A 457 22.85 14.60 -7.00
C LEU A 457 23.65 15.04 -8.23
N ALA A 458 24.52 16.04 -8.07
CA ALA A 458 25.36 16.58 -9.14
C ALA A 458 26.31 15.52 -9.72
N ASP A 459 26.98 14.74 -8.86
CA ASP A 459 27.87 13.65 -9.29
C ASP A 459 27.15 12.51 -10.00
N VAL A 460 25.91 12.28 -9.59
CA VAL A 460 25.01 11.35 -10.22
C VAL A 460 24.69 11.80 -11.65
N LEU A 461 24.48 13.09 -11.83
CA LEU A 461 24.21 13.72 -13.11
C LEU A 461 25.44 13.69 -14.04
N GLU A 462 26.62 14.00 -13.48
CA GLU A 462 27.90 14.03 -14.19
C GLU A 462 28.36 12.63 -14.65
N SER A 463 28.08 11.59 -13.84
CA SER A 463 28.42 10.20 -14.17
C SER A 463 27.48 9.55 -15.19
N ALA A 464 26.35 10.18 -15.48
CA ALA A 464 25.33 9.72 -16.42
C ALA A 464 25.42 10.47 -17.78
N ALA A 465 26.23 11.54 -17.89
CA ALA A 465 26.54 12.27 -19.12
C ALA A 465 27.68 11.61 -19.90
#